data_99d7ffac20826b2e413c7507d8acf278
#
_entry.id   99d7ffac20826b2e413c7507d8acf278
#
_cell.length_a   1.000
_cell.length_b   1.000
_cell.length_c   1.000
_cell.angle_alpha   90.00
_cell.angle_beta   90.00
_cell.angle_gamma   90.00
#
_symmetry.space_group_name_H-M   'P 1'
#
loop_
_entity.id
_entity.type
_entity.pdbx_description
1 polymer ?
#
loop_
_entity_poly.entity_id
_entity_poly.type
_entity_poly.pdbx_seq_one_letter_code
_entity_poly.pdbx_strand_id
1 'polypeptide(L)'
;MTRPLSFHLARPSRALTHRIPLAAMAAGLLMLSACGNSSTPSSSPSQVAARVNKEEISVHQINFVLQRQQGLKPEQTEAASRQVLERLIDQQVAVQKAEELKLDREPRVVQALAAARDEIVARAYLERIAEHAAKPTPEEVLAYYDGKPGLFKARRVYSLQELQVQAAGDTLAQLRDKVQGAKSIQEVTDFIRDNKLPARASQNTAPAESLPLALVEQFSKMKPGNAIFLPAPGGARIVVVAAAQDAPKSLDVAKPLIETALLSERRREAVANDLKSLRQSGKVEYVGRFAEAAASGVPAAEPSQAAASAAPVDAAPPLAAASSADVDTAMVNRGLAGLK
;
A
#
# COMPACT_ATOMS: atom_id res chain seq x y z
N MET A 1 13.87 -59.06 36.44
CA MET A 1 13.59 -60.28 35.67
C MET A 1 13.49 -59.86 34.21
N THR A 2 14.42 -60.44 33.47
CA THR A 2 14.50 -60.81 32.06
C THR A 2 14.57 -59.68 31.04
N ARG A 3 15.67 -59.35 30.61
CA ARG A 3 16.75 -59.67 29.63
C ARG A 3 16.39 -59.43 28.16
N PRO A 4 17.36 -58.96 27.41
CA PRO A 4 17.24 -58.39 26.06
C PRO A 4 17.47 -59.43 24.95
N LEU A 5 17.15 -59.09 23.70
CA LEU A 5 17.62 -59.84 22.53
C LEU A 5 18.23 -58.87 21.49
N SER A 6 19.56 -59.08 21.42
CA SER A 6 20.41 -58.60 20.30
C SER A 6 20.26 -59.54 19.11
N PHE A 7 20.22 -59.03 17.90
CA PHE A 7 20.53 -59.80 16.71
C PHE A 7 21.57 -59.04 15.83
N HIS A 8 22.69 -59.74 15.70
CA HIS A 8 23.80 -59.45 14.85
C HIS A 8 23.68 -60.15 13.50
N LEU A 9 24.57 -59.72 12.55
CA LEU A 9 25.05 -60.41 11.36
C LEU A 9 24.24 -60.07 10.06
N ALA A 10 24.85 -59.86 8.90
CA ALA A 10 26.22 -59.97 8.40
C ALA A 10 26.36 -59.25 7.03
N ARG A 11 27.51 -58.72 6.72
CA ARG A 11 27.98 -58.41 5.35
C ARG A 11 28.29 -59.68 4.58
N PRO A 12 28.23 -59.67 3.24
CA PRO A 12 29.46 -59.90 2.52
C PRO A 12 29.74 -58.97 1.33
N SER A 13 30.99 -58.64 1.21
CA SER A 13 31.75 -58.11 0.11
C SER A 13 31.76 -59.07 -1.10
N ARG A 14 31.63 -58.54 -2.32
CA ARG A 14 32.18 -59.14 -3.49
C ARG A 14 32.75 -58.07 -4.43
N ALA A 15 34.08 -58.05 -4.43
CA ALA A 15 34.89 -57.43 -5.46
C ALA A 15 34.79 -58.24 -6.74
N LEU A 16 34.58 -57.58 -7.86
CA LEU A 16 34.78 -58.16 -9.18
C LEU A 16 35.67 -57.21 -10.00
N THR A 17 36.96 -57.59 -10.04
CA THR A 17 37.96 -57.06 -10.93
C THR A 17 37.69 -57.47 -12.37
N HIS A 18 37.54 -56.52 -13.28
CA HIS A 18 37.67 -56.85 -14.72
C HIS A 18 38.77 -56.01 -15.32
N ARG A 19 39.76 -56.74 -15.78
CA ARG A 19 40.95 -56.29 -16.51
C ARG A 19 40.58 -55.85 -17.91
N ILE A 20 41.08 -54.69 -18.33
CA ILE A 20 41.02 -54.11 -19.63
C ILE A 20 42.16 -54.70 -20.50
N PRO A 21 41.94 -55.16 -21.72
CA PRO A 21 43.02 -55.31 -22.67
C PRO A 21 43.18 -54.03 -23.50
N LEU A 22 44.40 -53.56 -23.49
CA LEU A 22 44.95 -52.49 -24.31
C LEU A 22 45.22 -53.05 -25.73
N ALA A 23 44.40 -52.74 -26.72
CA ALA A 23 44.79 -52.84 -28.11
C ALA A 23 43.63 -52.32 -29.01
N ALA A 24 43.78 -51.11 -29.54
CA ALA A 24 43.43 -50.69 -30.92
C ALA A 24 43.59 -49.18 -31.02
N MET A 25 44.84 -48.79 -31.19
CA MET A 25 45.25 -47.46 -31.64
C MET A 25 45.17 -47.49 -33.18
N ALA A 26 44.84 -46.34 -33.78
CA ALA A 26 44.91 -46.01 -35.21
C ALA A 26 43.66 -46.32 -36.03
N ALA A 27 42.79 -45.35 -36.21
CA ALA A 27 42.19 -44.92 -37.49
C ALA A 27 41.01 -43.96 -37.17
N GLY A 28 41.16 -42.64 -37.38
CA GLY A 28 40.05 -41.73 -37.16
C GLY A 28 40.40 -40.24 -37.14
N LEU A 29 41.52 -39.87 -37.68
CA LEU A 29 41.89 -38.48 -37.92
C LEU A 29 41.57 -38.14 -39.37
N LEU A 30 40.32 -37.80 -39.71
CA LEU A 30 39.93 -37.15 -41.01
C LEU A 30 38.40 -37.14 -41.12
N MET A 31 37.70 -36.32 -40.31
CA MET A 31 36.36 -35.81 -40.58
C MET A 31 36.03 -34.63 -39.64
N LEU A 32 36.86 -33.58 -39.62
CA LEU A 32 36.53 -32.32 -39.03
C LEU A 32 36.59 -31.21 -40.09
N SER A 33 35.70 -31.26 -41.04
CA SER A 33 35.55 -30.14 -41.98
C SER A 33 34.23 -30.29 -42.70
N ALA A 34 33.09 -30.06 -42.07
CA ALA A 34 31.83 -29.70 -42.70
C ALA A 34 30.75 -29.47 -41.60
N CYS A 35 30.85 -28.42 -40.84
CA CYS A 35 29.68 -27.78 -40.23
C CYS A 35 29.89 -26.28 -40.31
N GLY A 36 29.98 -25.77 -41.53
CA GLY A 36 29.61 -24.42 -41.84
C GLY A 36 28.08 -24.34 -41.77
N ASN A 37 27.53 -24.33 -40.56
CA ASN A 37 26.15 -24.01 -40.37
C ASN A 37 26.05 -22.48 -40.43
N SER A 38 25.77 -21.98 -41.63
CA SER A 38 25.22 -20.66 -41.82
C SER A 38 23.82 -20.64 -41.18
N SER A 39 23.77 -20.67 -39.86
CA SER A 39 22.59 -20.24 -39.13
C SER A 39 22.44 -18.75 -39.43
N THR A 40 21.60 -18.43 -40.40
CA THR A 40 20.89 -17.16 -40.45
C THR A 40 20.50 -16.85 -39.02
N PRO A 41 20.90 -15.68 -38.46
CA PRO A 41 20.40 -15.29 -37.14
C PRO A 41 18.88 -15.15 -37.31
N SER A 42 18.12 -16.15 -36.84
CA SER A 42 16.72 -15.91 -36.52
C SER A 42 16.78 -14.76 -35.55
N SER A 43 16.29 -13.62 -35.96
CA SER A 43 16.17 -12.43 -35.13
C SER A 43 15.17 -12.72 -34.01
N SER A 44 15.62 -13.42 -32.99
CA SER A 44 14.98 -13.30 -31.70
C SER A 44 14.93 -11.81 -31.39
N PRO A 45 13.77 -11.23 -31.07
CA PRO A 45 13.71 -9.80 -30.78
C PRO A 45 14.77 -9.51 -29.73
N SER A 46 15.73 -8.66 -30.09
CA SER A 46 16.85 -8.32 -29.22
C SER A 46 16.27 -7.86 -27.88
N GLN A 47 16.61 -8.56 -26.78
CA GLN A 47 16.18 -8.14 -25.44
C GLN A 47 16.85 -6.84 -25.01
N VAL A 48 17.84 -6.37 -25.77
CA VAL A 48 18.57 -5.12 -25.55
C VAL A 48 17.89 -4.00 -26.33
N ALA A 49 17.45 -2.97 -25.63
CA ALA A 49 16.80 -1.80 -26.21
C ALA A 49 17.81 -0.70 -26.55
N ALA A 50 18.84 -0.51 -25.71
CA ALA A 50 19.93 0.46 -25.94
C ALA A 50 21.22 0.00 -25.25
N ARG A 51 22.34 0.59 -25.67
CA ARG A 51 23.65 0.47 -25.00
C ARG A 51 24.16 1.83 -24.63
N VAL A 52 24.54 1.98 -23.37
CA VAL A 52 25.14 3.20 -22.82
C VAL A 52 26.55 2.86 -22.37
N ASN A 53 27.54 3.15 -23.20
CA ASN A 53 28.91 2.73 -23.03
C ASN A 53 29.03 1.18 -22.96
N LYS A 54 29.29 0.61 -21.78
CA LYS A 54 29.42 -0.83 -21.54
C LYS A 54 28.17 -1.49 -20.99
N GLU A 55 27.19 -0.68 -20.57
CA GLU A 55 25.96 -1.15 -19.93
C GLU A 55 24.83 -1.25 -20.96
N GLU A 56 23.97 -2.25 -20.78
CA GLU A 56 22.82 -2.50 -21.65
C GLU A 56 21.51 -2.15 -20.93
N ILE A 57 20.63 -1.45 -21.61
CA ILE A 57 19.25 -1.24 -21.20
C ILE A 57 18.39 -2.26 -21.91
N SER A 58 17.69 -3.09 -21.14
CA SER A 58 16.87 -4.17 -21.67
C SER A 58 15.43 -3.74 -21.91
N VAL A 59 14.75 -4.40 -22.84
CA VAL A 59 13.29 -4.27 -23.02
C VAL A 59 12.53 -4.62 -21.74
N HIS A 60 13.07 -5.55 -20.94
CA HIS A 60 12.47 -5.91 -19.64
C HIS A 60 12.45 -4.74 -18.65
N GLN A 61 13.52 -3.94 -18.60
CA GLN A 61 13.54 -2.74 -17.75
C GLN A 61 12.49 -1.72 -18.19
N ILE A 62 12.31 -1.52 -19.50
CA ILE A 62 11.28 -0.64 -20.05
C ILE A 62 9.89 -1.14 -19.62
N ASN A 63 9.61 -2.42 -19.83
CA ASN A 63 8.33 -3.04 -19.46
C ASN A 63 8.06 -2.96 -17.96
N PHE A 64 9.07 -3.16 -17.12
CA PHE A 64 8.96 -3.01 -15.66
C PHE A 64 8.51 -1.60 -15.25
N VAL A 65 9.03 -0.57 -15.92
CA VAL A 65 8.62 0.83 -15.67
C VAL A 65 7.20 1.08 -16.19
N LEU A 66 6.87 0.57 -17.40
CA LEU A 66 5.54 0.74 -18.00
C LEU A 66 4.43 0.08 -17.18
N GLN A 67 4.67 -1.11 -16.63
CA GLN A 67 3.69 -1.82 -15.78
C GLN A 67 3.27 -1.02 -14.54
N ARG A 68 4.11 -0.09 -14.10
CA ARG A 68 3.83 0.79 -12.95
C ARG A 68 3.04 2.04 -13.35
N GLN A 69 2.88 2.32 -14.64
CA GLN A 69 2.06 3.43 -15.14
C GLN A 69 0.60 2.97 -15.27
N GLN A 70 -0.27 3.48 -14.41
CA GLN A 70 -1.68 3.17 -14.47
C GLN A 70 -2.37 3.93 -15.62
N GLY A 71 -3.31 3.28 -16.28
CA GLY A 71 -4.16 3.93 -17.29
C GLY A 71 -3.54 4.13 -18.67
N LEU A 72 -2.40 3.47 -18.96
CA LEU A 72 -1.78 3.52 -20.28
C LEU A 72 -2.65 2.80 -21.31
N LYS A 73 -3.08 3.51 -22.33
CA LYS A 73 -3.86 2.94 -23.45
C LYS A 73 -2.93 2.23 -24.44
N PRO A 74 -3.41 1.17 -25.14
CA PRO A 74 -2.60 0.44 -26.11
C PRO A 74 -1.93 1.33 -27.17
N GLU A 75 -2.64 2.36 -27.64
CA GLU A 75 -2.15 3.29 -28.67
C GLU A 75 -0.99 4.17 -28.16
N GLN A 76 -0.87 4.33 -26.87
CA GLN A 76 0.16 5.16 -26.21
C GLN A 76 1.41 4.36 -25.82
N THR A 77 1.33 3.03 -25.86
CA THR A 77 2.38 2.15 -25.34
C THR A 77 3.72 2.37 -26.05
N GLU A 78 3.73 2.55 -27.36
CA GLU A 78 4.96 2.75 -28.12
C GLU A 78 5.61 4.09 -27.79
N ALA A 79 4.84 5.17 -27.74
CA ALA A 79 5.34 6.48 -27.37
C ALA A 79 5.85 6.50 -25.92
N ALA A 80 5.13 5.90 -24.99
CA ALA A 80 5.54 5.75 -23.60
C ALA A 80 6.82 4.91 -23.48
N SER A 81 6.95 3.82 -24.25
CA SER A 81 8.16 2.99 -24.26
C SER A 81 9.40 3.79 -24.69
N ARG A 82 9.27 4.63 -25.71
CA ARG A 82 10.37 5.51 -26.13
C ARG A 82 10.74 6.52 -25.06
N GLN A 83 9.75 7.16 -24.41
CA GLN A 83 10.01 8.10 -23.32
C GLN A 83 10.69 7.43 -22.12
N VAL A 84 10.26 6.21 -21.77
CA VAL A 84 10.88 5.42 -20.72
C VAL A 84 12.32 5.07 -21.08
N LEU A 85 12.58 4.66 -22.33
CA LEU A 85 13.92 4.34 -22.81
C LEU A 85 14.86 5.57 -22.69
N GLU A 86 14.46 6.73 -23.18
CA GLU A 86 15.26 7.96 -23.07
C GLU A 86 15.59 8.31 -21.62
N ARG A 87 14.58 8.22 -20.73
CA ARG A 87 14.80 8.45 -19.31
C ARG A 87 15.77 7.43 -18.68
N LEU A 88 15.70 6.15 -19.07
CA LEU A 88 16.62 5.12 -18.60
C LEU A 88 18.05 5.37 -19.11
N ILE A 89 18.20 5.90 -20.33
CA ILE A 89 19.50 6.29 -20.90
C ILE A 89 20.09 7.45 -20.08
N ASP A 90 19.31 8.51 -19.84
CA ASP A 90 19.74 9.65 -19.03
C ASP A 90 20.13 9.23 -17.61
N GLN A 91 19.30 8.35 -17.01
CA GLN A 91 19.58 7.78 -15.69
C GLN A 91 20.91 7.02 -15.69
N GLN A 92 21.15 6.17 -16.71
CA GLN A 92 22.37 5.36 -16.79
C GLN A 92 23.62 6.22 -16.97
N VAL A 93 23.55 7.26 -17.79
CA VAL A 93 24.64 8.23 -17.95
C VAL A 93 24.94 8.94 -16.62
N ALA A 94 23.90 9.36 -15.90
CA ALA A 94 24.07 10.01 -14.60
C ALA A 94 24.67 9.06 -13.55
N VAL A 95 24.23 7.78 -13.52
CA VAL A 95 24.77 6.75 -12.62
C VAL A 95 26.25 6.52 -12.89
N GLN A 96 26.65 6.34 -14.17
CA GLN A 96 28.05 6.16 -14.52
C GLN A 96 28.91 7.36 -14.09
N LYS A 97 28.39 8.57 -14.24
CA LYS A 97 29.10 9.78 -13.78
C LYS A 97 29.20 9.84 -12.26
N ALA A 98 28.16 9.45 -11.56
CA ALA A 98 28.16 9.37 -10.09
C ALA A 98 29.20 8.34 -9.58
N GLU A 99 29.32 7.19 -10.24
CA GLU A 99 30.32 6.17 -9.92
C GLU A 99 31.76 6.65 -10.18
N GLU A 100 32.01 7.35 -11.30
CA GLU A 100 33.29 7.98 -11.56
C GLU A 100 33.69 8.96 -10.44
N LEU A 101 32.71 9.73 -9.95
CA LEU A 101 32.88 10.68 -8.85
C LEU A 101 32.86 10.02 -7.47
N LYS A 102 32.64 8.70 -7.39
CA LYS A 102 32.52 7.89 -6.18
C LYS A 102 31.38 8.34 -5.23
N LEU A 103 30.31 8.94 -5.79
CA LEU A 103 29.15 9.36 -5.00
C LEU A 103 28.39 8.18 -4.41
N ASP A 104 28.43 7.02 -5.07
CA ASP A 104 27.90 5.73 -4.61
C ASP A 104 28.51 5.27 -3.26
N ARG A 105 29.72 5.78 -2.93
CA ARG A 105 30.46 5.46 -1.69
C ARG A 105 30.30 6.50 -0.61
N GLU A 106 29.62 7.60 -0.88
CA GLU A 106 29.33 8.59 0.16
C GLU A 106 28.44 7.99 1.26
N PRO A 107 28.73 8.23 2.57
CA PRO A 107 28.00 7.65 3.67
C PRO A 107 26.48 7.82 3.57
N ARG A 108 26.01 8.99 3.13
CA ARG A 108 24.57 9.28 2.93
C ARG A 108 23.96 8.40 1.84
N VAL A 109 24.69 8.15 0.74
CA VAL A 109 24.18 7.31 -0.37
C VAL A 109 24.18 5.85 0.04
N VAL A 110 25.23 5.37 0.69
CA VAL A 110 25.32 4.02 1.24
C VAL A 110 24.18 3.75 2.22
N GLN A 111 23.91 4.67 3.15
CA GLN A 111 22.80 4.55 4.09
C GLN A 111 21.44 4.55 3.38
N ALA A 112 21.26 5.43 2.38
CA ALA A 112 20.01 5.50 1.61
C ALA A 112 19.76 4.20 0.81
N LEU A 113 20.81 3.66 0.19
CA LEU A 113 20.73 2.38 -0.54
C LEU A 113 20.41 1.21 0.39
N ALA A 114 21.05 1.15 1.57
CA ALA A 114 20.77 0.12 2.58
C ALA A 114 19.31 0.20 3.04
N ALA A 115 18.84 1.39 3.41
CA ALA A 115 17.46 1.61 3.85
C ALA A 115 16.45 1.25 2.73
N ALA A 116 16.69 1.67 1.50
CA ALA A 116 15.82 1.35 0.36
C ALA A 116 15.77 -0.16 0.09
N ARG A 117 16.93 -0.85 0.16
CA ARG A 117 17.00 -2.30 0.02
C ARG A 117 16.18 -3.01 1.09
N ASP A 118 16.35 -2.63 2.35
CA ASP A 118 15.65 -3.24 3.48
C ASP A 118 14.14 -3.02 3.37
N GLU A 119 13.70 -1.83 2.97
CA GLU A 119 12.29 -1.52 2.72
C GLU A 119 11.70 -2.39 1.60
N ILE A 120 12.42 -2.54 0.48
CA ILE A 120 11.97 -3.35 -0.66
C ILE A 120 11.84 -4.82 -0.25
N VAL A 121 12.86 -5.36 0.45
CA VAL A 121 12.87 -6.76 0.88
C VAL A 121 11.77 -7.03 1.92
N ALA A 122 11.61 -6.13 2.90
CA ALA A 122 10.55 -6.25 3.89
C ALA A 122 9.16 -6.19 3.24
N ARG A 123 8.94 -5.27 2.31
CA ARG A 123 7.69 -5.16 1.57
C ARG A 123 7.39 -6.44 0.77
N ALA A 124 8.37 -6.95 0.03
CA ALA A 124 8.22 -8.18 -0.74
C ALA A 124 7.86 -9.39 0.14
N TYR A 125 8.43 -9.46 1.35
CA TYR A 125 8.06 -10.48 2.33
C TYR A 125 6.61 -10.34 2.79
N LEU A 126 6.19 -9.13 3.18
CA LEU A 126 4.82 -8.86 3.65
C LEU A 126 3.77 -9.10 2.55
N GLU A 127 4.07 -8.72 1.30
CA GLU A 127 3.24 -9.02 0.14
C GLU A 127 3.07 -10.53 -0.05
N ARG A 128 4.16 -11.30 0.10
CA ARG A 128 4.13 -12.75 0.02
C ARG A 128 3.22 -13.38 1.10
N ILE A 129 3.27 -12.87 2.33
CA ILE A 129 2.36 -13.31 3.42
C ILE A 129 0.90 -12.96 3.04
N ALA A 130 0.66 -11.74 2.57
CA ALA A 130 -0.67 -11.29 2.17
C ALA A 130 -1.26 -12.10 1.00
N GLU A 131 -0.44 -12.54 0.04
CA GLU A 131 -0.88 -13.35 -1.11
C GLU A 131 -1.44 -14.72 -0.69
N HIS A 132 -0.98 -15.28 0.43
CA HIS A 132 -1.44 -16.57 0.95
C HIS A 132 -2.77 -16.48 1.71
N ALA A 133 -3.35 -15.27 1.88
CA ALA A 133 -4.64 -15.12 2.52
C ALA A 133 -5.75 -15.83 1.73
N ALA A 134 -6.53 -16.68 2.42
CA ALA A 134 -7.60 -17.42 1.81
C ALA A 134 -8.67 -16.49 1.23
N LYS A 135 -9.22 -16.83 0.06
CA LYS A 135 -10.34 -16.09 -0.52
C LYS A 135 -11.59 -16.28 0.34
N PRO A 136 -12.46 -15.26 0.44
CA PRO A 136 -13.75 -15.40 1.12
C PRO A 136 -14.63 -16.46 0.46
N THR A 137 -15.38 -17.20 1.27
CA THR A 137 -16.36 -18.15 0.76
C THR A 137 -17.68 -17.43 0.44
N PRO A 138 -18.56 -18.03 -0.39
CA PRO A 138 -19.90 -17.47 -0.66
C PRO A 138 -20.73 -17.27 0.60
N GLU A 139 -20.60 -18.18 1.58
CA GLU A 139 -21.31 -18.13 2.86
C GLU A 139 -20.86 -16.93 3.71
N GLU A 140 -19.56 -16.64 3.72
CA GLU A 140 -18.99 -15.48 4.41
C GLU A 140 -19.45 -14.17 3.75
N VAL A 141 -19.50 -14.15 2.43
CA VAL A 141 -20.00 -12.99 1.68
C VAL A 141 -21.48 -12.74 2.03
N LEU A 142 -22.29 -13.79 2.06
CA LEU A 142 -23.70 -13.69 2.45
C LEU A 142 -23.85 -13.22 3.90
N ALA A 143 -23.09 -13.82 4.82
CA ALA A 143 -23.10 -13.44 6.23
C ALA A 143 -22.70 -11.97 6.43
N TYR A 144 -21.69 -11.46 5.70
CA TYR A 144 -21.29 -10.06 5.73
C TYR A 144 -22.40 -9.14 5.20
N TYR A 145 -23.04 -9.53 4.09
CA TYR A 145 -24.16 -8.79 3.49
C TYR A 145 -25.35 -8.70 4.45
N ASP A 146 -25.71 -9.79 5.08
CA ASP A 146 -26.83 -9.86 6.02
C ASP A 146 -26.53 -9.19 7.36
N GLY A 147 -25.28 -9.28 7.80
CA GLY A 147 -24.83 -8.68 9.06
C GLY A 147 -24.63 -7.16 9.01
N LYS A 148 -24.65 -6.56 7.82
CA LYS A 148 -24.47 -5.10 7.63
C LYS A 148 -25.58 -4.49 6.76
N PRO A 149 -26.84 -4.58 7.19
CA PRO A 149 -27.96 -4.12 6.40
C PRO A 149 -27.89 -2.63 6.02
N GLY A 150 -27.33 -1.80 6.90
CA GLY A 150 -27.14 -0.36 6.64
C GLY A 150 -26.21 -0.05 5.46
N LEU A 151 -25.31 -0.97 5.08
CA LEU A 151 -24.47 -0.84 3.89
C LEU A 151 -25.13 -1.38 2.62
N PHE A 152 -26.12 -2.26 2.73
CA PHE A 152 -26.68 -3.01 1.60
C PHE A 152 -28.20 -2.94 1.54
N LYS A 153 -28.92 -3.80 2.28
CA LYS A 153 -30.38 -3.91 2.22
C LYS A 153 -31.12 -2.64 2.62
N ALA A 154 -30.63 -1.98 3.68
CA ALA A 154 -31.15 -0.73 4.21
C ALA A 154 -30.21 0.46 3.92
N ARG A 155 -29.42 0.34 2.85
CA ARG A 155 -28.48 1.37 2.45
C ARG A 155 -29.22 2.64 2.03
N ARG A 156 -28.70 3.78 2.48
CA ARG A 156 -29.21 5.10 2.18
C ARG A 156 -28.13 6.04 1.69
N VAL A 157 -28.55 7.09 1.00
CA VAL A 157 -27.76 8.28 0.74
C VAL A 157 -28.30 9.38 1.63
N TYR A 158 -27.42 9.97 2.43
CA TYR A 158 -27.79 10.97 3.43
C TYR A 158 -27.42 12.37 2.98
N SER A 159 -28.32 13.33 3.17
CA SER A 159 -27.97 14.75 3.24
C SER A 159 -27.67 15.08 4.70
N LEU A 160 -26.42 15.40 5.00
CA LEU A 160 -25.93 15.64 6.36
C LEU A 160 -25.65 17.12 6.55
N GLN A 161 -26.06 17.66 7.70
CA GLN A 161 -25.58 18.94 8.22
C GLN A 161 -24.59 18.66 9.35
N GLU A 162 -23.40 19.22 9.26
CA GLU A 162 -22.38 19.10 10.30
C GLU A 162 -22.21 20.45 10.98
N LEU A 163 -22.27 20.45 12.31
CA LEU A 163 -21.98 21.58 13.16
C LEU A 163 -20.68 21.27 13.92
N GLN A 164 -19.62 21.99 13.62
CA GLN A 164 -18.38 21.95 14.41
C GLN A 164 -18.50 23.02 15.48
N VAL A 165 -18.58 22.59 16.76
CA VAL A 165 -18.81 23.46 17.90
C VAL A 165 -17.60 23.43 18.81
N GLN A 166 -17.07 24.60 19.18
CA GLN A 166 -16.01 24.72 20.16
C GLN A 166 -16.65 24.80 21.54
N ALA A 167 -16.31 23.85 22.40
CA ALA A 167 -16.78 23.80 23.79
C ALA A 167 -15.83 22.96 24.64
N ALA A 168 -15.75 23.23 25.93
CA ALA A 168 -14.91 22.48 26.86
C ALA A 168 -15.62 22.30 28.19
N GLY A 169 -15.11 21.38 29.02
CA GLY A 169 -15.60 21.15 30.36
C GLY A 169 -17.11 20.86 30.42
N ASP A 170 -17.78 21.49 31.40
CA ASP A 170 -19.21 21.27 31.65
C ASP A 170 -20.11 21.68 30.47
N THR A 171 -19.73 22.70 29.71
CA THR A 171 -20.50 23.14 28.55
C THR A 171 -20.52 22.09 27.46
N LEU A 172 -19.40 21.36 27.25
CA LEU A 172 -19.33 20.26 26.33
C LEU A 172 -20.22 19.09 26.77
N ALA A 173 -20.26 18.79 28.06
CA ALA A 173 -21.14 17.76 28.61
C ALA A 173 -22.62 18.13 28.43
N GLN A 174 -22.99 19.37 28.73
CA GLN A 174 -24.35 19.89 28.52
C GLN A 174 -24.75 19.86 27.06
N LEU A 175 -23.85 20.22 26.14
CA LEU A 175 -24.08 20.14 24.70
C LEU A 175 -24.34 18.70 24.25
N ARG A 176 -23.57 17.74 24.77
CA ARG A 176 -23.78 16.32 24.47
C ARG A 176 -25.16 15.85 24.94
N ASP A 177 -25.52 16.16 26.19
CA ASP A 177 -26.80 15.78 26.78
C ASP A 177 -27.96 16.44 26.03
N LYS A 178 -27.77 17.71 25.60
CA LYS A 178 -28.75 18.41 24.78
C LYS A 178 -28.95 17.74 23.39
N VAL A 179 -27.89 17.35 22.72
CA VAL A 179 -27.97 16.63 21.43
C VAL A 179 -28.66 15.28 21.57
N GLN A 180 -28.39 14.55 22.64
CA GLN A 180 -29.03 13.24 22.89
C GLN A 180 -30.52 13.36 23.25
N GLY A 181 -30.93 14.42 23.95
CA GLY A 181 -32.29 14.63 24.36
C GLY A 181 -33.15 15.49 23.45
N ALA A 182 -32.54 16.13 22.45
CA ALA A 182 -33.24 17.06 21.56
C ALA A 182 -34.26 16.36 20.67
N LYS A 183 -35.45 16.94 20.55
CA LYS A 183 -36.51 16.50 19.64
C LYS A 183 -36.35 17.11 18.25
N SER A 184 -35.59 18.19 18.13
CA SER A 184 -35.31 18.90 16.90
C SER A 184 -33.90 19.51 16.90
N ILE A 185 -33.34 19.72 15.73
CA ILE A 185 -32.05 20.41 15.59
C ILE A 185 -32.15 21.88 16.08
N GLN A 186 -33.32 22.47 16.03
CA GLN A 186 -33.52 23.84 16.47
C GLN A 186 -33.14 24.00 17.97
N GLU A 187 -33.53 23.03 18.82
CA GLU A 187 -33.17 23.06 20.24
C GLU A 187 -31.64 23.02 20.47
N VAL A 188 -30.91 22.33 19.60
CA VAL A 188 -29.44 22.28 19.67
C VAL A 188 -28.82 23.59 19.19
N THR A 189 -29.33 24.14 18.10
CA THR A 189 -28.83 25.41 17.55
C THR A 189 -29.14 26.59 18.49
N ASP A 190 -30.32 26.58 19.15
CA ASP A 190 -30.68 27.56 20.16
C ASP A 190 -29.73 27.47 21.38
N PHE A 191 -29.45 26.28 21.87
CA PHE A 191 -28.48 26.09 22.94
C PHE A 191 -27.09 26.62 22.57
N ILE A 192 -26.60 26.34 21.34
CA ILE A 192 -25.32 26.84 20.84
C ILE A 192 -25.31 28.38 20.83
N ARG A 193 -26.38 28.99 20.34
CA ARG A 193 -26.53 30.45 20.27
C ARG A 193 -26.59 31.08 21.66
N ASP A 194 -27.45 30.55 22.54
CA ASP A 194 -27.71 31.11 23.85
C ASP A 194 -26.45 31.05 24.76
N ASN A 195 -25.63 30.01 24.59
CA ASN A 195 -24.33 29.87 25.23
C ASN A 195 -23.17 30.55 24.47
N LYS A 196 -23.45 31.24 23.34
CA LYS A 196 -22.48 31.96 22.52
C LYS A 196 -21.32 31.07 22.08
N LEU A 197 -21.57 29.79 21.82
CA LEU A 197 -20.53 28.84 21.43
C LEU A 197 -20.12 29.10 19.97
N PRO A 198 -18.80 29.20 19.69
CA PRO A 198 -18.33 29.27 18.28
C PRO A 198 -18.72 28.02 17.56
N ALA A 199 -19.42 28.17 16.47
CA ALA A 199 -19.88 27.06 15.65
C ALA A 199 -19.69 27.34 14.14
N ARG A 200 -19.34 26.30 13.38
CA ARG A 200 -19.30 26.32 11.92
C ARG A 200 -20.22 25.24 11.39
N ALA A 201 -21.10 25.64 10.46
CA ALA A 201 -21.99 24.69 9.79
C ALA A 201 -21.47 24.36 8.39
N SER A 202 -21.58 23.09 8.00
CA SER A 202 -21.36 22.62 6.65
C SER A 202 -22.44 21.61 6.27
N GLN A 203 -22.64 21.42 4.99
CA GLN A 203 -23.58 20.44 4.46
C GLN A 203 -22.91 19.59 3.41
N ASN A 204 -23.15 18.29 3.46
CA ASN A 204 -22.63 17.33 2.47
C ASN A 204 -23.67 16.25 2.17
N THR A 205 -23.48 15.57 1.04
CA THR A 205 -24.22 14.36 0.71
C THR A 205 -23.25 13.18 0.80
N ALA A 206 -23.61 12.19 1.60
CA ALA A 206 -22.78 11.03 1.89
C ALA A 206 -23.57 9.74 1.69
N PRO A 207 -23.15 8.83 0.80
CA PRO A 207 -23.68 7.49 0.78
C PRO A 207 -23.23 6.72 2.04
N ALA A 208 -23.98 5.69 2.44
CA ALA A 208 -23.72 4.95 3.67
C ALA A 208 -22.28 4.45 3.81
N GLU A 209 -21.65 4.03 2.71
CA GLU A 209 -20.26 3.55 2.66
C GLU A 209 -19.19 4.62 2.92
N SER A 210 -19.55 5.91 2.85
CA SER A 210 -18.63 7.01 3.21
C SER A 210 -18.67 7.35 4.70
N LEU A 211 -19.60 6.78 5.44
CA LEU A 211 -19.70 6.98 6.90
C LEU A 211 -18.71 6.06 7.62
N PRO A 212 -18.24 6.43 8.81
CA PRO A 212 -17.49 5.50 9.65
C PRO A 212 -18.28 4.21 9.86
N LEU A 213 -17.67 3.06 9.60
CA LEU A 213 -18.34 1.76 9.60
C LEU A 213 -19.09 1.46 10.89
N ALA A 214 -18.54 1.89 12.04
CA ALA A 214 -19.16 1.75 13.36
C ALA A 214 -20.48 2.54 13.50
N LEU A 215 -20.70 3.56 12.69
CA LEU A 215 -21.88 4.42 12.78
C LEU A 215 -22.95 4.09 11.74
N VAL A 216 -22.63 3.29 10.71
CA VAL A 216 -23.56 2.98 9.60
C VAL A 216 -24.88 2.42 10.09
N GLU A 217 -24.85 1.45 11.01
CA GLU A 217 -26.07 0.85 11.56
C GLU A 217 -26.88 1.82 12.43
N GLN A 218 -26.22 2.77 13.08
CA GLN A 218 -26.91 3.83 13.81
C GLN A 218 -27.58 4.79 12.82
N PHE A 219 -26.87 5.24 11.78
CA PHE A 219 -27.41 6.11 10.75
C PHE A 219 -28.57 5.45 9.98
N SER A 220 -28.53 4.15 9.73
CA SER A 220 -29.60 3.44 9.02
C SER A 220 -30.95 3.51 9.74
N LYS A 221 -30.92 3.66 11.08
CA LYS A 221 -32.12 3.77 11.95
C LYS A 221 -32.54 5.21 12.20
N MET A 222 -31.71 6.20 11.86
CA MET A 222 -32.00 7.62 12.07
C MET A 222 -33.06 8.13 11.10
N LYS A 223 -33.88 9.04 11.60
CA LYS A 223 -34.87 9.77 10.80
C LYS A 223 -34.34 11.18 10.52
N PRO A 224 -34.85 11.86 9.47
CA PRO A 224 -34.58 13.28 9.30
C PRO A 224 -34.86 14.09 10.58
N GLY A 225 -33.95 14.97 10.91
CA GLY A 225 -33.95 15.74 12.16
C GLY A 225 -33.19 15.10 13.33
N ASN A 226 -32.86 13.81 13.26
CA ASN A 226 -32.00 13.18 14.28
C ASN A 226 -30.56 13.66 14.17
N ALA A 227 -29.90 13.80 15.32
CA ALA A 227 -28.51 14.23 15.41
C ALA A 227 -27.67 13.22 16.22
N ILE A 228 -26.38 13.16 15.92
CA ILE A 228 -25.40 12.47 16.74
C ILE A 228 -24.30 13.43 17.18
N PHE A 229 -23.79 13.20 18.38
CA PHE A 229 -22.67 13.92 18.97
C PHE A 229 -21.41 13.09 18.82
N LEU A 230 -20.37 13.66 18.18
CA LEU A 230 -19.06 13.07 18.00
C LEU A 230 -18.03 13.98 18.68
N PRO A 231 -17.27 13.49 19.67
CA PRO A 231 -16.17 14.25 20.25
C PRO A 231 -15.15 14.64 19.19
N ALA A 232 -14.62 15.86 19.29
CA ALA A 232 -13.58 16.37 18.40
C ALA A 232 -12.55 17.18 19.21
N PRO A 233 -11.31 17.33 18.75
CA PRO A 233 -10.33 18.18 19.41
C PRO A 233 -10.85 19.61 19.60
N GLY A 234 -10.87 20.09 20.83
CA GLY A 234 -11.38 21.44 21.20
C GLY A 234 -12.90 21.59 21.20
N GLY A 235 -13.67 20.48 21.12
CA GLY A 235 -15.13 20.57 21.18
C GLY A 235 -15.86 19.34 20.68
N ALA A 236 -16.85 19.53 19.80
CA ALA A 236 -17.65 18.47 19.22
C ALA A 236 -18.01 18.72 17.75
N ARG A 237 -18.26 17.62 17.04
CA ARG A 237 -18.91 17.59 15.75
C ARG A 237 -20.30 16.98 15.91
N ILE A 238 -21.34 17.76 15.62
CA ILE A 238 -22.72 17.32 15.65
C ILE A 238 -23.14 17.05 14.21
N VAL A 239 -23.56 15.82 13.91
CA VAL A 239 -23.99 15.42 12.58
C VAL A 239 -25.49 15.18 12.60
N VAL A 240 -26.21 15.93 11.78
CA VAL A 240 -27.67 15.90 11.66
C VAL A 240 -28.05 15.29 10.34
N VAL A 241 -28.97 14.34 10.33
CA VAL A 241 -29.58 13.82 9.12
C VAL A 241 -30.66 14.79 8.65
N ALA A 242 -30.34 15.63 7.65
CA ALA A 242 -31.31 16.55 7.06
C ALA A 242 -32.32 15.80 6.18
N ALA A 243 -31.84 14.84 5.40
CA ALA A 243 -32.65 13.94 4.58
C ALA A 243 -31.94 12.60 4.39
N ALA A 244 -32.70 11.57 4.10
CA ALA A 244 -32.18 10.26 3.74
C ALA A 244 -33.00 9.66 2.61
N GLN A 245 -32.33 9.18 1.56
CA GLN A 245 -32.94 8.51 0.42
C GLN A 245 -32.52 7.04 0.42
N ASP A 246 -33.50 6.14 0.34
CA ASP A 246 -33.23 4.71 0.25
C ASP A 246 -32.58 4.40 -1.10
N ALA A 247 -31.48 3.65 -1.05
CA ALA A 247 -30.69 3.26 -2.20
C ALA A 247 -30.07 1.87 -1.97
N PRO A 248 -30.89 0.83 -1.80
CA PRO A 248 -30.42 -0.51 -1.47
C PRO A 248 -29.53 -1.07 -2.58
N LYS A 249 -28.56 -1.90 -2.21
CA LYS A 249 -27.72 -2.68 -3.12
C LYS A 249 -28.08 -4.16 -2.99
N SER A 250 -28.36 -4.83 -4.11
CA SER A 250 -28.56 -6.29 -4.13
C SER A 250 -27.25 -7.01 -3.82
N LEU A 251 -27.36 -8.30 -3.43
CA LEU A 251 -26.21 -9.15 -3.17
C LEU A 251 -25.27 -9.25 -4.38
N ASP A 252 -25.82 -9.35 -5.59
CA ASP A 252 -25.02 -9.46 -6.83
C ASP A 252 -24.12 -8.25 -7.04
N VAL A 253 -24.66 -7.05 -6.78
CA VAL A 253 -23.90 -5.80 -6.88
C VAL A 253 -22.89 -5.64 -5.73
N ALA A 254 -23.25 -6.10 -4.53
CA ALA A 254 -22.42 -5.98 -3.34
C ALA A 254 -21.30 -7.03 -3.27
N LYS A 255 -21.52 -8.21 -3.85
CA LYS A 255 -20.62 -9.37 -3.76
C LYS A 255 -19.16 -9.05 -4.08
N PRO A 256 -18.78 -8.46 -5.24
CA PRO A 256 -17.38 -8.18 -5.53
C PRO A 256 -16.75 -7.17 -4.56
N LEU A 257 -17.54 -6.23 -4.03
CA LEU A 257 -17.08 -5.27 -3.04
C LEU A 257 -16.82 -5.95 -1.69
N ILE A 258 -17.71 -6.85 -1.28
CA ILE A 258 -17.58 -7.62 -0.04
C ILE A 258 -16.39 -8.57 -0.13
N GLU A 259 -16.23 -9.30 -1.22
CA GLU A 259 -15.07 -10.18 -1.45
C GLU A 259 -13.75 -9.41 -1.35
N THR A 260 -13.69 -8.24 -1.97
CA THR A 260 -12.52 -7.37 -1.89
C THR A 260 -12.24 -6.89 -0.46
N ALA A 261 -13.28 -6.47 0.26
CA ALA A 261 -13.17 -5.99 1.64
C ALA A 261 -12.69 -7.11 2.59
N LEU A 262 -13.33 -8.28 2.54
CA LEU A 262 -12.97 -9.43 3.37
C LEU A 262 -11.55 -9.94 3.07
N LEU A 263 -11.18 -10.02 1.79
CA LEU A 263 -9.84 -10.43 1.40
C LEU A 263 -8.78 -9.41 1.87
N SER A 264 -9.08 -8.12 1.75
CA SER A 264 -8.18 -7.06 2.23
C SER A 264 -7.99 -7.10 3.75
N GLU A 265 -9.05 -7.38 4.51
CA GLU A 265 -8.99 -7.57 5.96
C GLU A 265 -8.13 -8.77 6.34
N ARG A 266 -8.36 -9.93 5.71
CA ARG A 266 -7.56 -11.15 5.91
C ARG A 266 -6.09 -10.96 5.60
N ARG A 267 -5.78 -10.23 4.53
CA ARG A 267 -4.39 -9.90 4.19
C ARG A 267 -3.72 -9.07 5.27
N ARG A 268 -4.41 -8.05 5.79
CA ARG A 268 -3.90 -7.23 6.90
C ARG A 268 -3.71 -8.05 8.17
N GLU A 269 -4.68 -8.90 8.51
CA GLU A 269 -4.59 -9.78 9.68
C GLU A 269 -3.46 -10.80 9.55
N ALA A 270 -3.30 -11.43 8.38
CA ALA A 270 -2.21 -12.36 8.11
C ALA A 270 -0.85 -11.69 8.33
N VAL A 271 -0.65 -10.51 7.76
CA VAL A 271 0.58 -9.71 7.94
C VAL A 271 0.80 -9.33 9.40
N ALA A 272 -0.24 -8.83 10.08
CA ALA A 272 -0.13 -8.43 11.48
C ALA A 272 0.21 -9.60 12.41
N ASN A 273 -0.42 -10.75 12.20
CA ASN A 273 -0.19 -11.96 12.98
C ASN A 273 1.22 -12.53 12.74
N ASP A 274 1.67 -12.53 11.49
CA ASP A 274 3.00 -12.99 11.12
C ASP A 274 4.09 -12.09 11.75
N LEU A 275 3.98 -10.76 11.61
CA LEU A 275 4.89 -9.82 12.24
C LEU A 275 4.90 -9.96 13.78
N LYS A 276 3.74 -10.20 14.40
CA LYS A 276 3.65 -10.44 15.83
C LYS A 276 4.39 -11.73 16.21
N SER A 277 4.23 -12.79 15.44
CA SER A 277 4.94 -14.07 15.63
C SER A 277 6.45 -13.90 15.48
N LEU A 278 6.90 -13.20 14.43
CA LEU A 278 8.32 -12.92 14.21
C LEU A 278 8.93 -12.09 15.35
N ARG A 279 8.21 -11.10 15.87
CA ARG A 279 8.66 -10.33 17.03
C ARG A 279 8.75 -11.15 18.31
N GLN A 280 7.85 -12.11 18.50
CA GLN A 280 7.88 -13.00 19.67
C GLN A 280 9.00 -14.04 19.61
N SER A 281 9.29 -14.57 18.40
CA SER A 281 10.37 -15.52 18.19
C SER A 281 11.74 -14.87 18.06
N GLY A 282 11.80 -13.61 17.64
CA GLY A 282 13.01 -12.82 17.50
C GLY A 282 13.46 -12.23 18.83
N LYS A 283 14.78 -12.12 19.03
CA LYS A 283 15.34 -11.39 20.16
C LYS A 283 15.32 -9.89 19.88
N VAL A 284 14.28 -9.19 20.34
CA VAL A 284 14.15 -7.74 20.23
C VAL A 284 14.60 -7.10 21.55
N GLU A 285 15.66 -6.29 21.49
CA GLU A 285 16.21 -5.58 22.63
C GLU A 285 16.20 -4.08 22.35
N TYR A 286 15.55 -3.31 23.21
CA TYR A 286 15.57 -1.85 23.15
C TYR A 286 16.76 -1.31 23.93
N VAL A 287 17.54 -0.41 23.33
CA VAL A 287 18.77 0.11 23.93
C VAL A 287 18.74 1.64 24.04
N GLY A 288 19.55 2.15 24.98
CA GLY A 288 19.67 3.59 25.25
C GLY A 288 18.32 4.24 25.62
N ARG A 289 18.05 5.43 25.11
CA ARG A 289 16.82 6.18 25.40
C ARG A 289 15.51 5.46 25.03
N PHE A 290 15.58 4.46 24.18
CA PHE A 290 14.41 3.68 23.75
C PHE A 290 14.05 2.55 24.72
N ALA A 291 15.02 2.11 25.58
CA ALA A 291 14.74 1.12 26.61
C ALA A 291 13.78 1.67 27.68
N GLU A 292 13.93 2.92 28.07
CA GLU A 292 13.06 3.58 29.06
C GLU A 292 11.62 3.74 28.52
N ALA A 293 11.46 4.09 27.24
CA ALA A 293 10.14 4.20 26.60
C ALA A 293 9.42 2.84 26.53
N ALA A 294 10.14 1.75 26.25
CA ALA A 294 9.60 0.40 26.25
C ALA A 294 9.16 -0.07 27.67
N ALA A 295 9.92 0.29 28.71
CA ALA A 295 9.59 -0.02 30.09
C ALA A 295 8.37 0.78 30.60
N SER A 296 8.12 1.97 30.04
CA SER A 296 7.03 2.85 30.41
C SER A 296 5.67 2.44 29.82
N GLY A 297 5.60 1.31 29.10
CA GLY A 297 4.36 0.78 28.54
C GLY A 297 3.69 1.68 27.49
N VAL A 298 4.43 2.64 26.92
CA VAL A 298 3.96 3.38 25.75
C VAL A 298 3.80 2.33 24.64
N PRO A 299 2.56 2.05 24.16
CA PRO A 299 2.39 1.09 23.09
C PRO A 299 3.31 1.52 21.95
N ALA A 300 4.16 0.61 21.47
CA ALA A 300 4.78 0.82 20.17
C ALA A 300 3.63 1.19 19.24
N ALA A 301 3.69 2.38 18.64
CA ALA A 301 2.63 2.89 17.78
C ALA A 301 2.17 1.74 16.91
N GLU A 302 0.87 1.42 16.96
CA GLU A 302 0.29 0.44 16.04
C GLU A 302 0.81 0.78 14.65
N PRO A 303 1.22 -0.19 13.83
CA PRO A 303 1.75 0.09 12.50
C PRO A 303 0.76 1.02 11.82
N SER A 304 1.19 2.26 11.66
CA SER A 304 0.36 3.33 11.12
C SER A 304 -0.27 2.82 9.84
N GLN A 305 -1.59 2.94 9.72
CA GLN A 305 -2.35 2.59 8.50
C GLN A 305 -1.79 3.27 7.25
N ALA A 306 -0.89 4.23 7.40
CA ALA A 306 -0.09 4.84 6.35
C ALA A 306 0.79 3.86 5.55
N ALA A 307 1.21 2.72 6.15
CA ALA A 307 2.00 1.73 5.41
C ALA A 307 1.16 0.86 4.47
N ALA A 308 -0.15 0.75 4.72
CA ALA A 308 -1.07 0.01 3.86
C ALA A 308 -1.69 0.89 2.75
N SER A 309 -1.53 2.20 2.84
CA SER A 309 -1.99 3.20 1.86
C SER A 309 -0.82 3.83 1.09
N ALA A 310 0.36 3.21 1.08
CA ALA A 310 1.37 3.56 0.11
C ALA A 310 0.83 3.16 -1.26
N ALA A 311 0.08 4.06 -1.87
CA ALA A 311 0.02 4.15 -3.31
C ALA A 311 1.46 4.01 -3.84
N PRO A 312 1.69 3.38 -5.01
CA PRO A 312 3.02 3.28 -5.57
C PRO A 312 3.65 4.66 -5.47
N VAL A 313 4.80 4.74 -4.77
CA VAL A 313 5.58 5.98 -4.72
C VAL A 313 5.81 6.38 -6.16
N ASP A 314 5.08 7.40 -6.54
CA ASP A 314 5.24 8.05 -7.83
C ASP A 314 6.72 8.39 -7.96
N ALA A 315 7.29 8.01 -9.08
CA ALA A 315 8.68 8.27 -9.39
C ALA A 315 8.98 9.74 -9.04
N ALA A 316 10.14 9.97 -8.44
CA ALA A 316 10.65 11.31 -8.15
C ALA A 316 10.24 12.27 -9.27
N PRO A 317 9.76 13.47 -8.92
CA PRO A 317 9.38 14.43 -9.94
C PRO A 317 10.57 14.59 -10.90
N PRO A 318 10.34 14.65 -12.22
CA PRO A 318 11.41 14.87 -13.15
C PRO A 318 12.13 16.14 -12.68
N LEU A 319 13.45 16.08 -12.63
CA LEU A 319 14.28 17.27 -12.56
C LEU A 319 13.82 18.17 -13.71
N ALA A 320 12.87 19.06 -13.40
CA ALA A 320 12.51 20.12 -14.32
C ALA A 320 13.80 20.88 -14.60
N ALA A 321 14.26 20.78 -15.82
CA ALA A 321 15.24 21.70 -16.33
C ALA A 321 14.74 23.09 -15.94
N ALA A 322 15.52 23.80 -15.14
CA ALA A 322 15.30 25.20 -14.86
C ALA A 322 15.44 25.93 -16.21
N SER A 323 14.32 26.01 -16.92
CA SER A 323 14.12 27.01 -17.93
C SER A 323 14.05 28.34 -17.16
N SER A 324 15.04 29.19 -17.35
CA SER A 324 15.01 30.58 -16.97
C SER A 324 13.82 31.24 -17.67
N ALA A 325 12.64 31.18 -17.03
CA ALA A 325 11.51 31.98 -17.38
C ALA A 325 11.56 33.24 -16.53
N ASP A 326 11.59 34.38 -17.21
CA ASP A 326 11.55 35.74 -16.70
C ASP A 326 10.59 35.85 -15.52
N VAL A 327 11.12 36.26 -14.38
CA VAL A 327 10.33 36.71 -13.24
C VAL A 327 9.58 37.94 -13.71
N ASP A 328 8.30 37.80 -13.99
CA ASP A 328 7.41 38.88 -14.34
C ASP A 328 7.37 39.90 -13.20
N THR A 329 8.13 40.98 -13.38
CA THR A 329 8.29 42.14 -12.47
C THR A 329 6.94 42.82 -12.21
N ALA A 330 5.86 42.43 -12.92
CA ALA A 330 4.51 42.95 -12.73
C ALA A 330 3.79 42.41 -11.52
N MET A 331 4.19 41.22 -11.01
CA MET A 331 3.57 40.64 -9.78
C MET A 331 4.20 41.21 -8.48
N VAL A 332 5.43 41.64 -8.51
CA VAL A 332 6.12 42.23 -7.34
C VAL A 332 5.57 43.63 -7.04
N ASN A 333 5.19 44.39 -8.07
CA ASN A 333 4.65 45.76 -7.90
C ASN A 333 3.19 45.81 -7.44
N ARG A 334 2.42 44.71 -7.53
CA ARG A 334 1.02 44.72 -7.06
C ARG A 334 0.90 44.41 -5.57
N GLY A 335 1.95 43.82 -4.96
CA GLY A 335 2.00 43.52 -3.50
C GLY A 335 2.37 44.74 -2.63
N LEU A 336 2.97 45.78 -3.21
CA LEU A 336 3.45 46.96 -2.48
C LEU A 336 2.50 48.17 -2.49
N ALA A 337 1.41 48.11 -3.25
CA ALA A 337 0.41 49.21 -3.32
C ALA A 337 -0.72 49.09 -2.27
N GLY A 338 -0.71 48.09 -1.40
CA GLY A 338 -1.74 47.86 -0.38
C GLY A 338 -1.37 48.31 1.04
N LEU A 339 -0.22 48.97 1.25
CA LEU A 339 0.19 49.50 2.54
C LEU A 339 0.40 51.01 2.46
N LYS A 340 -0.69 51.73 2.49
CA LYS A 340 -0.76 53.13 2.96
C LYS A 340 -2.07 53.31 3.71
#